data_dde352af3337b9ab50602cf30113b4ac
#
_entry.id   dde352af3337b9ab50602cf30113b4ac
#
_cell.length_a   1.000
_cell.length_b   1.000
_cell.length_c   1.000
_cell.angle_alpha   90.00
_cell.angle_beta   90.00
_cell.angle_gamma   90.00
#
_symmetry.space_group_name_H-M   'P 1'
#
loop_
_entity.id
_entity.type
_entity.pdbx_description
1 polymer ?
#
loop_
_entity_poly.entity_id
_entity_poly.type
_entity_poly.pdbx_seq_one_letter_code
_entity_poly.pdbx_strand_id
1 'polypeptide(L)'
;SIFEQLARCKALIVDDFNPEDLNAYGATILFNLYELRLKRKLITCFTSNIKKTALENPQKPKDKLLFDRIIANTYIVEDSSHNYRKEMDNDFE
;
A
#
# COMPACT_ATOMS: atom_id res chain seq x y z
N SER A 1 -2.60 -4.78 -22.09
CA SER A 1 -1.35 -4.58 -21.31
C SER A 1 -1.56 -4.97 -19.86
N ILE A 2 -0.47 -5.18 -19.16
CA ILE A 2 -0.53 -5.52 -17.74
C ILE A 2 -1.17 -4.38 -16.94
N PHE A 3 -0.79 -3.15 -17.26
CA PHE A 3 -1.37 -1.98 -16.58
C PHE A 3 -2.89 -1.96 -16.71
N GLU A 4 -3.42 -2.18 -17.90
CA GLU A 4 -4.87 -2.18 -18.13
C GLU A 4 -5.55 -3.32 -17.38
N GLN A 5 -4.93 -4.48 -17.31
CA GLN A 5 -5.46 -5.59 -16.54
C GLN A 5 -5.55 -5.25 -15.06
N LEU A 6 -4.50 -4.65 -14.51
CA LEU A 6 -4.47 -4.22 -13.11
C LEU A 6 -5.46 -3.08 -12.85
N ALA A 7 -5.66 -2.21 -13.84
CA ALA A 7 -6.57 -1.08 -13.70
C ALA A 7 -8.04 -1.50 -13.70
N ARG A 8 -8.35 -2.69 -14.21
CA ARG A 8 -9.73 -3.17 -14.36
C ARG A 8 -10.15 -4.26 -13.41
N CYS A 9 -9.22 -4.97 -12.77
CA CYS A 9 -9.60 -6.06 -11.89
C CYS A 9 -10.37 -5.53 -10.68
N LYS A 10 -11.33 -6.31 -10.21
CA LYS A 10 -12.24 -5.87 -9.14
C LYS A 10 -11.53 -5.60 -7.84
N ALA A 11 -10.55 -6.41 -7.51
CA ALA A 11 -9.75 -6.25 -6.30
C ALA A 11 -8.29 -6.43 -6.65
N LEU A 12 -7.44 -5.58 -6.11
CA LEU A 12 -6.00 -5.64 -6.32
C LEU A 12 -5.31 -5.59 -4.97
N ILE A 13 -4.41 -6.53 -4.75
CA ILE A 13 -3.57 -6.54 -3.56
C ILE A 13 -2.15 -6.21 -3.96
N VAL A 14 -1.63 -5.09 -3.42
CA VAL A 14 -0.23 -4.70 -3.58
C VAL A 14 0.48 -5.24 -2.33
N ASP A 15 1.02 -6.43 -2.46
CA ASP A 15 1.59 -7.14 -1.34
C ASP A 15 3.02 -6.69 -1.06
N ASP A 16 3.34 -6.55 0.22
CA ASP A 16 4.68 -6.22 0.69
C ASP A 16 5.21 -4.93 0.06
N PHE A 17 4.36 -3.91 0.03
CA PHE A 17 4.68 -2.62 -0.56
C PHE A 17 5.84 -1.96 0.19
N ASN A 18 6.91 -1.65 -0.54
CA ASN A 18 8.07 -0.96 0.00
C ASN A 18 8.51 0.14 -0.97
N PRO A 19 8.37 1.42 -0.58
CA PRO A 19 8.75 2.53 -1.45
C PRO A 19 10.22 2.51 -1.88
N GLU A 20 11.10 1.88 -1.09
CA GLU A 20 12.51 1.77 -1.44
C GLU A 20 12.72 0.95 -2.71
N ASP A 21 11.79 0.07 -3.04
CA ASP A 21 11.86 -0.76 -4.24
C ASP A 21 11.40 -0.02 -5.50
N LEU A 22 10.88 1.21 -5.34
CA LEU A 22 10.36 1.99 -6.44
C LEU A 22 11.29 3.16 -6.76
N ASN A 23 11.66 3.28 -8.03
CA ASN A 23 12.27 4.52 -8.50
C ASN A 23 11.15 5.54 -8.80
N ALA A 24 11.53 6.75 -9.24
CA ALA A 24 10.55 7.80 -9.53
C ALA A 24 9.54 7.37 -10.60
N TYR A 25 10.00 6.64 -11.61
CA TYR A 25 9.14 6.15 -12.67
C TYR A 25 8.13 5.13 -12.14
N GLY A 26 8.59 4.18 -11.34
CA GLY A 26 7.72 3.18 -10.73
C GLY A 26 6.70 3.80 -9.79
N ALA A 27 7.11 4.78 -9.00
CA ALA A 27 6.19 5.50 -8.12
C ALA A 27 5.11 6.24 -8.90
N THR A 28 5.46 6.83 -10.04
CA THR A 28 4.49 7.51 -10.91
C THR A 28 3.50 6.52 -11.51
N ILE A 29 3.98 5.37 -11.96
CA ILE A 29 3.10 4.34 -12.51
C ILE A 29 2.12 3.84 -11.44
N LEU A 30 2.61 3.56 -10.25
CA LEU A 30 1.75 3.11 -9.17
C LEU A 30 0.74 4.17 -8.77
N PHE A 31 1.17 5.45 -8.72
CA PHE A 31 0.27 6.56 -8.45
C PHE A 31 -0.85 6.62 -9.49
N ASN A 32 -0.51 6.55 -10.77
CA ASN A 32 -1.50 6.61 -11.84
C ASN A 32 -2.46 5.43 -11.79
N LEU A 33 -1.95 4.24 -11.50
CA LEU A 33 -2.78 3.05 -11.37
C LEU A 33 -3.76 3.21 -10.21
N TYR A 34 -3.28 3.65 -9.07
CA TYR A 34 -4.12 3.82 -7.88
C TYR A 34 -5.19 4.89 -8.10
N GLU A 35 -4.82 6.04 -8.71
CA GLU A 35 -5.76 7.09 -9.05
C GLU A 35 -6.89 6.57 -9.96
N LEU A 36 -6.52 5.81 -10.97
CA LEU A 36 -7.51 5.26 -11.90
C LEU A 36 -8.43 4.28 -11.20
N ARG A 37 -7.90 3.44 -10.34
CA ARG A 37 -8.71 2.48 -9.59
C ARG A 37 -9.65 3.17 -8.60
N LEU A 38 -9.18 4.23 -7.94
CA LEU A 38 -10.03 5.05 -7.08
C LEU A 38 -11.19 5.66 -7.87
N LYS A 39 -10.89 6.21 -9.02
CA LYS A 39 -11.90 6.82 -9.90
C LYS A 39 -12.94 5.79 -10.32
N ARG A 40 -12.54 4.56 -10.57
CA ARG A 40 -13.41 3.46 -10.95
C ARG A 40 -14.06 2.78 -9.75
N LYS A 41 -13.77 3.23 -8.54
CA LYS A 41 -14.30 2.66 -7.29
C LYS A 41 -13.97 1.19 -7.12
N LEU A 42 -12.77 0.80 -7.52
CA LEU A 42 -12.27 -0.56 -7.39
C LEU A 42 -11.46 -0.70 -6.10
N ILE A 43 -11.54 -1.88 -5.51
CA ILE A 43 -10.88 -2.16 -4.23
C ILE A 43 -9.38 -2.35 -4.44
N THR A 44 -8.57 -1.58 -3.72
CA THR A 44 -7.11 -1.73 -3.70
C THR A 44 -6.65 -1.86 -2.26
N CYS A 45 -5.85 -2.87 -2.00
CA CYS A 45 -5.32 -3.16 -0.67
C CYS A 45 -3.80 -3.20 -0.73
N PHE A 46 -3.16 -2.57 0.25
CA PHE A 46 -1.70 -2.63 0.38
C PHE A 46 -1.35 -3.39 1.64
N THR A 47 -0.37 -4.27 1.55
CA THR A 47 0.29 -4.80 2.75
C THR A 47 1.71 -4.25 2.78
N SER A 48 2.23 -3.94 3.97
CA SER A 48 3.54 -3.32 4.07
C SER A 48 4.08 -3.40 5.49
N ASN A 49 5.39 -3.36 5.61
CA ASN A 49 6.06 -3.18 6.89
C ASN A 49 6.36 -1.71 7.20
N ILE A 50 5.97 -0.81 6.31
CA ILE A 50 6.19 0.62 6.53
C ILE A 50 5.28 1.11 7.66
N LYS A 51 5.83 1.92 8.55
CA LYS A 51 5.05 2.48 9.65
C LYS A 51 4.18 3.63 9.16
N LYS A 52 3.04 3.81 9.81
CA LYS A 52 2.14 4.92 9.49
C LYS A 52 2.85 6.27 9.55
N THR A 53 3.72 6.46 10.53
CA THR A 53 4.48 7.70 10.66
C THR A 53 5.38 7.96 9.45
N ALA A 54 5.93 6.90 8.85
CA ALA A 54 6.74 7.04 7.65
C ALA A 54 5.90 7.42 6.43
N LEU A 55 4.67 6.90 6.34
CA LEU A 55 3.74 7.31 5.30
C LEU A 55 3.35 8.78 5.42
N GLU A 56 3.16 9.26 6.65
CA GLU A 56 2.78 10.65 6.90
C GLU A 56 3.92 11.63 6.67
N ASN A 57 5.16 11.14 6.70
CA ASN A 57 6.36 11.96 6.58
C ASN A 57 7.30 11.43 5.52
N PRO A 58 6.91 11.50 4.23
CA PRO A 58 7.76 10.97 3.16
C PRO A 58 9.06 11.75 3.07
N GLN A 59 10.18 11.00 3.06
CA GLN A 59 11.51 11.59 3.03
C GLN A 59 11.96 11.94 1.61
N LYS A 60 11.38 11.28 0.61
CA LYS A 60 11.77 11.47 -0.79
C LYS A 60 10.64 12.10 -1.57
N PRO A 61 10.94 13.13 -2.40
CA PRO A 61 9.89 13.78 -3.20
C PRO A 61 9.09 12.82 -4.08
N LYS A 62 9.72 11.76 -4.56
CA LYS A 62 9.04 10.77 -5.41
C LYS A 62 7.86 10.09 -4.73
N ASP A 63 7.92 10.00 -3.40
CA ASP A 63 6.92 9.27 -2.61
C ASP A 63 5.78 10.15 -2.13
N LYS A 64 5.96 11.46 -2.15
CA LYS A 64 5.01 12.38 -1.52
C LYS A 64 3.60 12.28 -2.10
N LEU A 65 3.48 12.35 -3.41
CA LEU A 65 2.16 12.28 -4.05
C LEU A 65 1.48 10.95 -3.80
N LEU A 66 2.23 9.87 -3.91
CA LEU A 66 1.69 8.52 -3.71
C LEU A 66 1.24 8.34 -2.26
N PHE A 67 2.06 8.72 -1.31
CA PHE A 67 1.74 8.57 0.12
C PHE A 67 0.54 9.42 0.51
N ASP A 68 0.49 10.67 0.05
CA ASP A 68 -0.63 11.56 0.33
C ASP A 68 -1.94 10.94 -0.16
N ARG A 69 -1.92 10.32 -1.35
CA ARG A 69 -3.11 9.69 -1.91
C ARG A 69 -3.51 8.44 -1.15
N ILE A 70 -2.55 7.62 -0.77
CA ILE A 70 -2.82 6.41 0.01
C ILE A 70 -3.45 6.80 1.35
N ILE A 71 -2.87 7.75 2.06
CA ILE A 71 -3.37 8.19 3.35
C ILE A 71 -4.79 8.76 3.23
N ALA A 72 -5.03 9.59 2.21
CA ALA A 72 -6.31 10.25 2.05
C ALA A 72 -7.46 9.30 1.67
N ASN A 73 -7.14 8.15 1.08
CA ASN A 73 -8.17 7.30 0.48
C ASN A 73 -8.16 5.86 1.01
N THR A 74 -7.32 5.55 1.98
CA THR A 74 -7.15 4.18 2.47
C THR A 74 -7.40 4.12 3.97
N TYR A 75 -8.09 3.08 4.38
CA TYR A 75 -8.20 2.73 5.79
C TYR A 75 -6.87 2.10 6.22
N ILE A 76 -6.21 2.72 7.18
CA ILE A 76 -4.91 2.22 7.65
C ILE A 76 -5.13 1.42 8.94
N VAL A 77 -4.77 0.15 8.88
CA VAL A 77 -4.81 -0.73 10.03
C VAL A 77 -3.39 -1.06 10.44
N GLU A 78 -3.00 -0.58 11.61
CA GLU A 78 -1.70 -0.94 12.17
C GLU A 78 -1.83 -2.29 12.84
N ASP A 79 -0.92 -3.19 12.48
CA ASP A 79 -0.96 -4.55 12.94
C ASP A 79 0.12 -4.78 13.98
N SER A 80 -0.29 -5.22 15.16
CA SER A 80 0.61 -5.70 16.19
C SER A 80 0.82 -7.21 16.07
N SER A 81 0.90 -7.69 14.83
CA SER A 81 0.96 -9.12 14.52
C SER A 81 2.06 -9.87 15.26
N HIS A 82 3.18 -9.21 15.54
CA HIS A 82 4.26 -9.84 16.28
C HIS A 82 3.80 -10.32 17.64
N ASN A 83 3.11 -9.46 18.39
CA ASN A 83 2.57 -9.83 19.71
C ASN A 83 1.42 -10.81 19.57
N TYR A 84 0.58 -10.60 18.59
CA TYR A 84 -0.54 -11.49 18.33
C TYR A 84 -0.08 -12.91 18.02
N ARG A 85 0.95 -13.05 17.19
CA ARG A 85 1.51 -14.35 16.84
C ARG A 85 2.11 -15.05 18.05
N LYS A 86 2.78 -14.31 18.92
CA LYS A 86 3.31 -14.88 20.16
C LYS A 86 2.21 -15.43 21.04
N GLU A 87 1.11 -14.69 21.18
CA GLU A 87 -0.03 -15.12 21.96
C GLU A 87 -0.65 -16.37 21.37
N MET A 88 -0.83 -16.42 20.05
CA MET A 88 -1.38 -17.59 19.39
C MET A 88 -0.49 -18.80 19.53
N ASP A 89 0.81 -18.63 19.38
CA ASP A 89 1.76 -19.73 19.54
C ASP A 89 1.70 -20.29 20.95
N ASN A 90 1.58 -19.44 21.95
CA ASN A 90 1.45 -19.86 23.34
C ASN A 90 0.14 -20.61 23.58
N ASP A 91 -0.93 -20.19 22.92
CA ASP A 91 -2.24 -20.82 23.07
C ASP A 91 -2.28 -22.23 22.50
N PHE A 92 -1.42 -22.52 21.55
CA PHE A 92 -1.37 -23.84 20.90
C PHE A 92 -0.30 -24.76 21.47
N GLU A 93 0.51 -24.28 22.36
CA GLU A 93 1.46 -25.09 23.09
C GLU A 93 0.79 -25.77 24.29
#